data_0368235227d1e5169ad5e73d17d2f9f5
#
_entry.id   0368235227d1e5169ad5e73d17d2f9f5
#
_cell.length_a   1.000
_cell.length_b   1.000
_cell.length_c   1.000
_cell.angle_alpha   90.00
_cell.angle_beta   90.00
_cell.angle_gamma   90.00
#
_symmetry.space_group_name_H-M   'P 1'
#
loop_
_entity.id
_entity.type
_entity.pdbx_description
1 polymer ?
#
loop_
_entity_poly.entity_id
_entity_poly.type
_entity_poly.pdbx_seq_one_letter_code
_entity_poly.pdbx_strand_id
1 'polypeptide(L)' 'MSQVYVFEASIIKISGNKYGIYPPKEYQEKLRRFHGEKVKVLVVIESD' A
#
# COMPACT_ATOMS: atom_id res chain seq x y z
N MET A 1 13.84 -14.27 2.97
CA MET A 1 14.40 -12.94 3.21
C MET A 1 13.31 -11.90 3.19
N SER A 2 13.49 -10.87 3.99
CA SER A 2 12.50 -9.80 4.07
C SER A 2 12.88 -8.65 3.16
N GLN A 3 11.88 -8.06 2.52
CA GLN A 3 12.05 -6.84 1.75
C GLN A 3 11.17 -5.78 2.35
N VAL A 4 11.67 -4.55 2.35
CA VAL A 4 10.93 -3.42 2.89
C VAL A 4 10.83 -2.34 1.82
N TYR A 5 9.60 -1.90 1.56
CA TYR A 5 9.33 -0.79 0.66
C TYR A 5 8.70 0.33 1.47
N VAL A 6 9.20 1.53 1.27
CA VAL A 6 8.66 2.72 1.95
C VAL A 6 8.23 3.71 0.90
N PHE A 7 6.97 4.14 0.98
CA PHE A 7 6.44 5.10 0.00
C PHE A 7 5.25 5.83 0.59
N GLU A 8 4.94 6.96 0.01
CA GLU A 8 3.72 7.68 0.34
C GLU A 8 2.60 7.18 -0.54
N ALA A 9 1.43 7.01 0.04
CA ALA A 9 0.30 6.48 -0.69
C ALA A 9 -0.97 7.16 -0.22
N SER A 10 -2.00 7.08 -1.05
CA SER A 10 -3.29 7.64 -0.71
C SER A 10 -4.21 6.55 -0.18
N ILE A 11 -5.02 6.90 0.81
CA ILE A 11 -6.05 6.01 1.30
C ILE A 11 -7.29 6.29 0.47
N ILE A 12 -7.80 5.27 -0.19
CA ILE A 12 -8.94 5.41 -1.07
C ILE A 12 -10.08 4.54 -0.58
N LYS A 13 -11.29 4.93 -0.94
CA LYS A 13 -12.48 4.15 -0.63
C LYS A 13 -12.80 3.28 -1.84
N ILE A 14 -12.83 1.98 -1.63
CA ILE A 14 -13.09 1.03 -2.72
C ILE A 14 -14.60 0.87 -2.90
N SER A 15 -15.31 0.54 -1.84
CA SER A 15 -16.76 0.44 -1.88
C SER A 15 -17.27 0.31 -0.45
N GLY A 16 -18.45 0.88 -0.17
CA GLY A 16 -19.06 0.77 1.13
C GLY A 16 -18.09 1.11 2.26
N ASN A 17 -17.78 0.14 3.07
CA ASN A 17 -16.87 0.31 4.20
C ASN A 17 -15.45 -0.19 3.90
N LYS A 18 -15.15 -0.46 2.65
CA LYS A 18 -13.85 -1.00 2.29
C LYS A 18 -12.91 0.11 1.82
N TYR A 19 -11.75 0.13 2.39
CA TYR A 19 -10.72 1.11 2.05
C TYR A 19 -9.46 0.40 1.60
N GLY A 20 -8.69 1.07 0.80
CA GLY A 20 -7.43 0.51 0.31
C GLY A 20 -6.35 1.57 0.30
N ILE A 21 -5.14 1.12 0.14
CA ILE A 21 -3.99 2.00 0.02
C ILE A 21 -3.51 1.93 -1.42
N TYR A 22 -3.43 3.08 -2.06
CA TYR A 22 -3.06 3.18 -3.47
C TYR A 22 -1.61 3.66 -3.58
N PRO A 23 -0.69 2.76 -3.91
CA PRO A 23 0.72 3.15 -3.99
C PRO A 23 1.03 3.97 -5.22
N PRO A 24 2.14 4.71 -5.21
CA PRO A 24 2.58 5.44 -6.39
C PRO A 24 2.85 4.49 -7.55
N LYS A 25 2.78 5.02 -8.76
CA LYS A 25 2.87 4.20 -9.96
C LYS A 25 4.14 3.34 -9.99
N GLU A 26 5.28 3.90 -9.61
CA GLU A 26 6.53 3.13 -9.65
C GLU A 26 6.52 1.98 -8.67
N TYR A 27 5.83 2.11 -7.55
CA TYR A 27 5.73 1.02 -6.59
C TYR A 27 4.70 -0.01 -6.98
N GLN A 28 3.71 0.39 -7.79
CA GLN A 28 2.76 -0.57 -8.32
C GLN A 28 3.48 -1.62 -9.17
N GLU A 29 4.46 -1.19 -9.95
CA GLU A 29 5.26 -2.12 -10.75
C GLU A 29 6.03 -3.09 -9.87
N LYS A 30 6.62 -2.57 -8.80
CA LYS A 30 7.43 -3.41 -7.90
C LYS A 30 6.56 -4.39 -7.12
N LEU A 31 5.33 -4.00 -6.80
CA LEU A 31 4.46 -4.81 -5.97
C LEU A 31 3.63 -5.81 -6.77
N ARG A 32 3.60 -5.68 -8.08
CA ARG A 32 2.77 -6.53 -8.93
C ARG A 32 3.03 -8.01 -8.71
N ARG A 33 4.27 -8.39 -8.55
CA ARG A 33 4.63 -9.79 -8.42
C ARG A 33 4.16 -10.42 -7.12
N PHE A 34 3.73 -9.59 -6.17
CA PHE A 34 3.24 -10.09 -4.90
C PHE A 34 1.72 -10.21 -4.85
N HIS A 35 1.10 -10.18 -6.02
CA HIS A 35 -0.35 -10.27 -6.12
C HIS A 35 -0.87 -11.51 -5.38
N GLY A 36 -1.86 -11.29 -4.53
CA GLY A 36 -2.48 -12.38 -3.79
C GLY A 36 -1.79 -12.77 -2.50
N GLU A 37 -0.61 -12.20 -2.23
CA GLU A 37 0.10 -12.51 -1.00
C GLU A 37 -0.32 -11.58 0.12
N LYS A 38 -0.28 -12.09 1.33
CA LYS A 38 -0.51 -11.27 2.51
C LYS A 38 0.79 -10.62 2.92
N VAL A 39 0.74 -9.33 3.17
CA VAL A 39 1.92 -8.58 3.56
C VAL A 39 1.63 -7.82 4.83
N LYS A 40 2.68 -7.45 5.54
CA LYS A 40 2.54 -6.59 6.71
C LYS A 40 2.65 -5.15 6.27
N VAL A 41 1.72 -4.35 6.74
CA VAL A 41 1.67 -2.94 6.36
C VAL A 41 1.71 -2.08 7.62
N LEU A 42 2.62 -1.11 7.62
CA LEU A 42 2.69 -0.13 8.68
C LEU A 42 2.22 1.20 8.11
N VAL A 43 1.19 1.76 8.70
CA VAL A 43 0.62 3.02 8.23
C VAL A 43 1.02 4.13 9.19
N VAL A 44 1.68 5.14 8.66
CA VAL A 44 2.09 6.30 9.45
C VAL A 44 1.26 7.48 8.99
N ILE A 45 0.52 8.06 9.91
CA ILE A 45 -0.32 9.22 9.62
C ILE A 45 0.41 10.45 10.13
N GLU A 46 0.75 11.33 9.21
CA GLU A 46 1.36 12.61 9.58
C GLU A 46 0.26 13.63 9.70
N SER A 47 0.15 14.24 10.86
CA SER A 47 -0.84 15.26 11.08
C SER A 47 -0.19 16.49 11.70
N ASP A 48 -0.71 17.63 11.37
CA ASP A 48 -0.21 18.90 11.88
C ASP A 48 -0.77 19.21 13.26
#